data_83224962c3befaa177d561fee769c756
#
_entry.id   83224962c3befaa177d561fee769c756
#
_cell.length_a   1.000
_cell.length_b   1.000
_cell.length_c   1.000
_cell.angle_alpha   90.00
_cell.angle_beta   90.00
_cell.angle_gamma   90.00
#
_symmetry.space_group_name_H-M   'P 1'
#
loop_
_entity.id
_entity.type
_entity.pdbx_description
1 polymer ?
#
loop_
_entity_poly.entity_id
_entity_poly.type
_entity_poly.pdbx_seq_one_letter_code
_entity_poly.pdbx_strand_id
1 'polypeptide(L)'
;MVAGTGGADATTCVDMGRPFSAFSLAALVLLVPVPAHGGSSSAVTSDYRVELSGVAPSASGLSVDVVDVDGTLELTWNGDGAVVVDGYDGEPYLRIDADGVERNIHSPATYLNQNRYARVDMPAAADSSAAPEWEQISSGRSVRWHDHRTHWMDVTPPLVVRNDPSDTHVIIDHWTLPITVDGQAASIDGRLLWVPPPSTAPWWALAVGVCAVVLGLLMTRWWRGVAVVAASIGTVVFAVDGFGFLARNTHGVVPWVWAIGWPALAVGLTVALARQLRAHRDRVPIMMAAVGVVIAVLGGIDRVDSISHSQVFSALPDWASRAAAATSLGIGIALVLRVLVDVVPTLITGRRRPVSAEAELASA
;
A
#
# COMPACT_ATOMS: atom_id res chain seq x y z
N MET A 1 43.83 66.36 37.85
CA MET A 1 44.33 65.19 38.59
C MET A 1 43.63 63.92 38.11
N VAL A 2 44.40 62.99 37.68
CA VAL A 2 44.18 61.60 37.54
C VAL A 2 43.17 61.12 36.46
N ALA A 3 43.68 60.61 35.46
CA ALA A 3 43.51 59.66 34.46
C ALA A 3 42.80 58.35 34.87
N GLY A 4 41.99 57.81 34.01
CA GLY A 4 41.40 56.48 34.10
C GLY A 4 41.09 55.96 32.70
N THR A 5 42.00 55.12 32.19
CA THR A 5 41.90 54.37 30.94
C THR A 5 40.98 53.17 31.14
N GLY A 6 40.00 53.00 30.29
CA GLY A 6 39.12 51.84 30.24
C GLY A 6 39.21 51.15 28.84
N GLY A 7 39.80 49.98 28.85
CA GLY A 7 39.98 49.15 27.67
C GLY A 7 38.67 48.61 27.10
N ALA A 8 38.59 48.56 25.80
CA ALA A 8 37.52 47.92 25.05
C ALA A 8 37.81 46.41 24.94
N ASP A 9 36.96 45.62 25.58
CA ASP A 9 36.95 44.15 25.40
C ASP A 9 36.31 43.82 24.04
N ALA A 10 37.12 43.26 23.18
CA ALA A 10 36.68 42.62 21.91
C ALA A 10 35.98 41.29 22.23
N THR A 11 34.67 41.28 22.21
CA THR A 11 33.88 40.05 22.26
C THR A 11 34.01 39.30 20.94
N THR A 12 34.83 38.28 20.95
CA THR A 12 34.94 37.30 19.89
C THR A 12 33.61 36.52 19.76
N CYS A 13 32.84 36.79 18.70
CA CYS A 13 31.75 35.94 18.26
C CYS A 13 32.33 34.60 17.77
N VAL A 14 32.23 33.58 18.60
CA VAL A 14 32.46 32.20 18.20
C VAL A 14 31.26 31.76 17.37
N ASP A 15 31.43 31.74 16.05
CA ASP A 15 30.51 31.08 15.13
C ASP A 15 30.56 29.56 15.35
N MET A 16 29.64 29.05 16.20
CA MET A 16 29.44 27.62 16.37
C MET A 16 28.72 27.09 15.14
N GLY A 17 29.51 26.80 14.09
CA GLY A 17 29.07 25.96 12.97
C GLY A 17 28.56 24.62 13.50
N ARG A 18 27.24 24.48 13.59
CA ARG A 18 26.56 23.26 14.00
C ARG A 18 26.97 22.11 13.08
N PRO A 19 27.57 21.04 13.59
CA PRO A 19 27.75 19.82 12.81
C PRO A 19 26.38 19.25 12.50
N PHE A 20 25.99 19.23 11.24
CA PHE A 20 24.83 18.44 10.80
C PHE A 20 25.11 16.98 11.14
N SER A 21 24.53 16.50 12.22
CA SER A 21 24.71 15.16 12.72
C SER A 21 24.09 14.15 11.76
N ALA A 22 24.80 13.08 11.48
CA ALA A 22 24.31 11.89 10.76
C ALA A 22 23.00 11.32 11.38
N PHE A 23 22.66 11.73 12.58
CA PHE A 23 21.40 11.42 13.28
C PHE A 23 20.15 11.95 12.59
N SER A 24 20.22 13.05 11.82
CA SER A 24 19.03 13.60 11.14
C SER A 24 18.59 12.77 9.93
N LEU A 25 19.47 12.03 9.29
CA LEU A 25 19.13 11.16 8.15
C LEU A 25 18.47 9.86 8.64
N ALA A 26 18.94 9.31 9.76
CA ALA A 26 18.35 8.12 10.38
C ALA A 26 16.95 8.40 10.96
N ALA A 27 16.71 9.60 11.49
CA ALA A 27 15.40 10.00 12.01
C ALA A 27 14.33 10.15 10.90
N LEU A 28 14.72 10.50 9.67
CA LEU A 28 13.78 10.62 8.56
C LEU A 28 13.29 9.24 8.06
N VAL A 29 14.14 8.21 8.16
CA VAL A 29 13.79 6.82 7.82
C VAL A 29 12.83 6.20 8.86
N LEU A 30 12.94 6.62 10.13
CA LEU A 30 12.11 6.12 11.23
C LEU A 30 10.73 6.79 11.32
N LEU A 31 10.49 7.87 10.58
CA LEU A 31 9.20 8.59 10.53
C LEU A 31 8.31 8.20 9.35
N VAL A 32 8.75 7.29 8.48
CA VAL A 32 7.83 6.68 7.51
C VAL A 32 6.98 5.70 8.30
N PRO A 33 5.68 5.96 8.50
CA PRO A 33 4.81 4.98 9.11
C PRO A 33 4.76 3.79 8.14
N VAL A 34 5.50 2.73 8.47
CA VAL A 34 5.24 1.42 7.86
C VAL A 34 3.82 1.11 8.32
N PRO A 35 2.83 0.99 7.44
CA PRO A 35 1.51 0.60 7.85
C PRO A 35 1.65 -0.76 8.53
N ALA A 36 1.48 -0.78 9.85
CA ALA A 36 1.32 -2.01 10.57
C ALA A 36 0.03 -2.65 10.03
N HIS A 37 0.16 -3.73 9.28
CA HIS A 37 -0.97 -4.53 8.81
C HIS A 37 -1.60 -5.24 10.02
N GLY A 38 -2.21 -4.46 10.89
CA GLY A 38 -2.90 -4.90 12.09
C GLY A 38 -4.35 -4.46 12.05
N GLY A 39 -5.23 -5.38 11.76
CA GLY A 39 -6.68 -5.26 11.88
C GLY A 39 -7.40 -5.06 10.54
N SER A 40 -8.16 -6.06 10.10
CA SER A 40 -9.16 -6.08 9.00
C SER A 40 -8.78 -5.35 7.71
N SER A 41 -7.53 -5.36 7.32
CA SER A 41 -7.12 -4.88 6.01
C SER A 41 -7.43 -5.97 4.99
N SER A 42 -8.28 -5.66 4.01
CA SER A 42 -8.36 -6.44 2.79
C SER A 42 -6.94 -6.72 2.29
N ALA A 43 -6.59 -7.99 2.08
CA ALA A 43 -5.29 -8.35 1.54
C ALA A 43 -5.10 -7.66 0.20
N VAL A 44 -3.91 -7.09 -0.03
CA VAL A 44 -3.58 -6.42 -1.30
C VAL A 44 -3.17 -7.44 -2.36
N THR A 45 -2.75 -8.64 -1.93
CA THR A 45 -2.29 -9.73 -2.78
C THR A 45 -2.73 -11.09 -2.24
N SER A 46 -2.94 -12.06 -3.12
CA SER A 46 -3.29 -13.44 -2.77
C SER A 46 -2.89 -14.39 -3.90
N ASP A 47 -2.77 -15.68 -3.58
CA ASP A 47 -2.69 -16.75 -4.57
C ASP A 47 -4.02 -17.51 -4.68
N TYR A 48 -5.00 -17.12 -3.89
CA TYR A 48 -6.37 -17.60 -4.03
C TYR A 48 -7.18 -16.63 -4.88
N ARG A 49 -8.02 -17.18 -5.76
CA ARG A 49 -8.96 -16.43 -6.60
C ARG A 49 -10.36 -16.88 -6.30
N VAL A 50 -11.18 -15.98 -5.78
CA VAL A 50 -12.62 -16.17 -5.68
C VAL A 50 -13.24 -15.80 -7.02
N GLU A 51 -13.96 -16.73 -7.62
CA GLU A 51 -14.71 -16.52 -8.87
C GLU A 51 -16.19 -16.59 -8.55
N LEU A 52 -16.90 -15.48 -8.82
CA LEU A 52 -18.34 -15.39 -8.68
C LEU A 52 -18.99 -16.01 -9.93
N SER A 53 -19.91 -16.97 -9.74
CA SER A 53 -20.73 -17.55 -10.82
C SER A 53 -21.97 -16.69 -11.10
N GLY A 54 -22.44 -15.97 -10.10
CA GLY A 54 -23.58 -15.06 -10.19
C GLY A 54 -24.61 -15.29 -9.10
N VAL A 55 -25.80 -14.75 -9.35
CA VAL A 55 -26.99 -14.90 -8.49
C VAL A 55 -28.04 -15.72 -9.21
N ALA A 56 -28.58 -16.72 -8.55
CA ALA A 56 -29.59 -17.62 -9.11
C ALA A 56 -30.82 -17.78 -8.18
N PRO A 57 -32.06 -17.49 -8.64
CA PRO A 57 -32.36 -16.79 -9.89
C PRO A 57 -31.89 -15.33 -9.87
N SER A 58 -31.60 -14.78 -11.06
CA SER A 58 -31.17 -13.37 -11.17
C SER A 58 -32.31 -12.43 -10.75
N ALA A 59 -31.95 -11.38 -9.99
CA ALA A 59 -32.90 -10.37 -9.54
C ALA A 59 -32.53 -8.98 -10.10
N SER A 60 -33.51 -8.28 -10.66
CA SER A 60 -33.30 -6.93 -11.16
C SER A 60 -32.98 -5.99 -10.01
N GLY A 61 -31.95 -5.17 -10.15
CA GLY A 61 -31.51 -4.23 -9.10
C GLY A 61 -30.54 -4.84 -8.08
N LEU A 62 -30.25 -6.14 -8.12
CA LEU A 62 -29.24 -6.80 -7.31
C LEU A 62 -27.94 -6.91 -8.10
N SER A 63 -26.84 -6.41 -7.53
CA SER A 63 -25.49 -6.70 -7.99
C SER A 63 -24.64 -7.27 -6.85
N VAL A 64 -23.79 -8.22 -7.19
CA VAL A 64 -22.82 -8.81 -6.27
C VAL A 64 -21.49 -8.86 -6.97
N ASP A 65 -20.44 -8.39 -6.27
CA ASP A 65 -19.06 -8.35 -6.77
C ASP A 65 -18.10 -8.87 -5.72
N VAL A 66 -16.96 -9.41 -6.16
CA VAL A 66 -15.79 -9.67 -5.31
C VAL A 66 -14.89 -8.45 -5.36
N VAL A 67 -14.72 -7.78 -4.23
CA VAL A 67 -14.10 -6.44 -4.18
C VAL A 67 -12.68 -6.41 -3.66
N ASP A 68 -12.11 -7.56 -3.32
CA ASP A 68 -10.70 -7.69 -2.99
C ASP A 68 -10.17 -9.10 -3.32
N VAL A 69 -8.86 -9.30 -3.14
CA VAL A 69 -8.20 -10.60 -3.37
C VAL A 69 -8.42 -11.61 -2.24
N ASP A 70 -9.03 -11.17 -1.14
CA ASP A 70 -9.34 -12.00 0.02
C ASP A 70 -10.77 -12.56 0.00
N GLY A 71 -11.52 -12.24 -1.06
CA GLY A 71 -12.87 -12.77 -1.27
C GLY A 71 -13.97 -12.01 -0.55
N THR A 72 -13.72 -10.76 -0.14
CA THR A 72 -14.78 -9.87 0.35
C THR A 72 -15.83 -9.66 -0.72
N LEU A 73 -17.07 -9.91 -0.37
CA LEU A 73 -18.23 -9.67 -1.23
C LEU A 73 -18.77 -8.25 -1.01
N GLU A 74 -19.19 -7.63 -2.09
CA GLU A 74 -20.02 -6.41 -2.06
C GLU A 74 -21.35 -6.72 -2.70
N LEU A 75 -22.45 -6.51 -1.95
CA LEU A 75 -23.82 -6.60 -2.45
C LEU A 75 -24.43 -5.21 -2.48
N THR A 76 -24.99 -4.83 -3.63
CA THR A 76 -25.75 -3.59 -3.80
C THR A 76 -27.17 -3.92 -4.23
N TRP A 77 -28.15 -3.35 -3.54
CA TRP A 77 -29.56 -3.51 -3.82
C TRP A 77 -30.23 -2.20 -4.21
N ASN A 78 -30.82 -2.15 -5.41
CA ASN A 78 -31.53 -0.98 -5.95
C ASN A 78 -33.02 -1.27 -6.23
N GLY A 79 -33.55 -2.38 -5.71
CA GLY A 79 -34.98 -2.69 -5.77
C GLY A 79 -35.79 -1.99 -4.69
N ASP A 80 -37.11 -2.22 -4.70
CA ASP A 80 -38.07 -1.60 -3.77
C ASP A 80 -38.28 -2.38 -2.48
N GLY A 81 -38.03 -3.69 -2.50
CA GLY A 81 -38.17 -4.56 -1.32
C GLY A 81 -36.86 -4.73 -0.54
N ALA A 82 -36.65 -5.91 0.02
CA ALA A 82 -35.46 -6.21 0.83
C ALA A 82 -34.70 -7.42 0.31
N VAL A 83 -33.37 -7.37 0.48
CA VAL A 83 -32.50 -8.56 0.37
C VAL A 83 -32.06 -8.94 1.76
N VAL A 84 -32.19 -10.23 2.09
CA VAL A 84 -31.68 -10.83 3.32
C VAL A 84 -30.60 -11.85 2.94
N VAL A 85 -29.43 -11.75 3.55
CA VAL A 85 -28.35 -12.73 3.46
C VAL A 85 -28.42 -13.65 4.66
N ASP A 86 -28.38 -14.95 4.42
CA ASP A 86 -28.44 -15.94 5.50
C ASP A 86 -27.04 -16.20 6.08
N GLY A 87 -27.00 -16.35 7.40
CA GLY A 87 -25.82 -16.76 8.16
C GLY A 87 -25.49 -18.24 7.99
N TYR A 88 -24.65 -18.76 8.88
CA TYR A 88 -24.09 -20.12 8.77
C TYR A 88 -25.07 -21.22 9.13
N ASP A 89 -26.04 -20.91 10.01
CA ASP A 89 -27.07 -21.84 10.44
C ASP A 89 -28.43 -21.62 9.74
N GLY A 90 -28.43 -20.76 8.68
CA GLY A 90 -29.62 -20.38 7.92
C GLY A 90 -30.45 -19.28 8.59
N GLU A 91 -29.94 -18.65 9.64
CA GLU A 91 -30.50 -17.49 10.29
C GLU A 91 -30.32 -16.23 9.43
N PRO A 92 -31.24 -15.22 9.49
CA PRO A 92 -31.02 -13.94 8.84
C PRO A 92 -29.77 -13.24 9.43
N TYR A 93 -28.82 -12.85 8.55
CA TYR A 93 -27.57 -12.20 8.96
C TYR A 93 -27.50 -10.72 8.58
N LEU A 94 -27.69 -10.38 7.31
CA LEU A 94 -27.73 -9.01 6.82
C LEU A 94 -29.08 -8.74 6.16
N ARG A 95 -29.60 -7.53 6.30
CA ARG A 95 -30.77 -7.04 5.59
C ARG A 95 -30.44 -5.72 4.89
N ILE A 96 -30.79 -5.62 3.63
CA ILE A 96 -30.58 -4.42 2.78
C ILE A 96 -31.92 -4.05 2.16
N ASP A 97 -32.36 -2.82 2.38
CA ASP A 97 -33.59 -2.29 1.82
C ASP A 97 -33.49 -0.79 1.51
N ALA A 98 -34.63 -0.10 1.35
CA ALA A 98 -34.68 1.33 1.05
C ALA A 98 -34.13 2.20 2.19
N ASP A 99 -34.22 1.75 3.44
CA ASP A 99 -33.80 2.49 4.63
C ASP A 99 -32.32 2.29 4.95
N GLY A 100 -31.68 1.30 4.33
CA GLY A 100 -30.25 1.06 4.46
C GLY A 100 -29.85 -0.39 4.64
N VAL A 101 -28.78 -0.60 5.40
CA VAL A 101 -28.22 -1.90 5.72
C VAL A 101 -28.28 -2.13 7.23
N GLU A 102 -28.80 -3.29 7.61
CA GLU A 102 -28.85 -3.74 9.00
C GLU A 102 -28.13 -5.09 9.13
N ARG A 103 -27.59 -5.34 10.32
CA ARG A 103 -27.08 -6.65 10.71
C ARG A 103 -27.89 -7.20 11.87
N ASN A 104 -28.07 -8.52 11.91
CA ASN A 104 -28.71 -9.19 13.02
C ASN A 104 -27.65 -9.47 14.11
N ILE A 105 -27.82 -8.86 15.29
CA ILE A 105 -26.89 -9.06 16.42
C ILE A 105 -27.03 -10.45 17.05
N HIS A 106 -28.08 -11.20 16.77
CA HIS A 106 -28.23 -12.59 17.21
C HIS A 106 -27.55 -13.57 16.24
N SER A 107 -27.23 -13.15 15.00
CA SER A 107 -26.53 -14.04 14.05
C SER A 107 -25.07 -14.25 14.46
N PRO A 108 -24.61 -15.51 14.61
CA PRO A 108 -23.19 -15.82 14.78
C PRO A 108 -22.31 -15.24 13.67
N ALA A 109 -22.83 -15.15 12.43
CA ALA A 109 -22.11 -14.58 11.28
C ALA A 109 -21.71 -13.11 11.51
N THR A 110 -22.49 -12.35 12.31
CA THR A 110 -22.17 -10.96 12.69
C THR A 110 -20.81 -10.85 13.39
N TYR A 111 -20.41 -11.85 14.12
CA TYR A 111 -19.16 -11.88 14.89
C TYR A 111 -18.06 -12.65 14.16
N LEU A 112 -18.38 -13.83 13.64
CA LEU A 112 -17.42 -14.68 12.93
C LEU A 112 -16.77 -13.96 11.75
N ASN A 113 -17.57 -13.25 10.96
CA ASN A 113 -17.11 -12.54 9.77
C ASN A 113 -16.24 -11.29 10.05
N GLN A 114 -16.08 -10.89 11.32
CA GLN A 114 -15.15 -9.84 11.71
C GLN A 114 -13.68 -10.28 11.70
N ASN A 115 -13.43 -11.59 11.70
CA ASN A 115 -12.09 -12.15 11.70
C ASN A 115 -11.95 -13.19 10.59
N ARG A 116 -10.93 -13.07 9.74
CA ARG A 116 -10.67 -13.98 8.61
C ARG A 116 -10.67 -15.47 8.97
N TYR A 117 -10.28 -15.81 10.20
CA TYR A 117 -10.13 -17.19 10.67
C TYR A 117 -11.18 -17.59 11.72
N ALA A 118 -12.27 -16.82 11.84
CA ALA A 118 -13.31 -17.01 12.83
C ALA A 118 -12.80 -17.09 14.29
N ARG A 119 -11.65 -16.49 14.59
CA ARG A 119 -11.05 -16.49 15.93
C ARG A 119 -11.58 -15.31 16.72
N VAL A 120 -12.81 -15.43 17.17
CA VAL A 120 -13.53 -14.41 17.95
C VAL A 120 -14.17 -15.03 19.17
N ASP A 121 -14.25 -14.27 20.27
CA ASP A 121 -15.05 -14.63 21.42
C ASP A 121 -16.51 -14.35 21.09
N MET A 122 -17.34 -15.43 21.05
CA MET A 122 -18.76 -15.31 20.74
C MET A 122 -19.51 -14.70 21.93
N PRO A 123 -20.24 -13.58 21.75
CA PRO A 123 -21.04 -13.01 22.80
C PRO A 123 -22.27 -13.91 23.09
N ALA A 124 -22.80 -13.83 24.32
CA ALA A 124 -23.98 -14.59 24.68
C ALA A 124 -25.24 -14.24 23.88
N ALA A 125 -25.26 -13.08 23.22
CA ALA A 125 -26.32 -12.66 22.32
C ALA A 125 -26.32 -13.43 20.99
N ALA A 126 -25.21 -14.05 20.60
CA ALA A 126 -25.10 -14.80 19.36
C ALA A 126 -25.81 -16.14 19.48
N ASP A 127 -27.06 -16.17 19.05
CA ASP A 127 -27.96 -17.33 19.07
C ASP A 127 -28.75 -17.37 17.77
N SER A 128 -28.36 -18.25 16.85
CA SER A 128 -29.01 -18.43 15.54
C SER A 128 -30.48 -18.86 15.63
N SER A 129 -30.93 -19.37 16.79
CA SER A 129 -32.33 -19.76 17.03
C SER A 129 -33.22 -18.62 17.54
N ALA A 130 -32.60 -17.50 17.99
CA ALA A 130 -33.34 -16.34 18.47
C ALA A 130 -33.97 -15.55 17.31
N ALA A 131 -35.08 -14.86 17.60
CA ALA A 131 -35.66 -13.92 16.62
C ALA A 131 -34.64 -12.84 16.28
N PRO A 132 -34.56 -12.39 14.99
CA PRO A 132 -33.60 -11.36 14.58
C PRO A 132 -33.77 -10.08 15.39
N GLU A 133 -32.65 -9.52 15.85
CA GLU A 133 -32.56 -8.16 16.37
C GLU A 133 -31.64 -7.34 15.46
N TRP A 134 -32.24 -6.37 14.79
CA TRP A 134 -31.57 -5.62 13.72
C TRP A 134 -30.89 -4.36 14.25
N GLU A 135 -29.62 -4.21 13.93
CA GLU A 135 -28.82 -3.00 14.15
C GLU A 135 -28.48 -2.36 12.81
N GLN A 136 -28.85 -1.10 12.61
CA GLN A 136 -28.50 -0.37 11.40
C GLN A 136 -27.01 -0.04 11.37
N ILE A 137 -26.32 -0.46 10.30
CA ILE A 137 -24.89 -0.24 10.10
C ILE A 137 -24.56 0.74 8.98
N SER A 138 -25.52 1.01 8.09
CA SER A 138 -25.37 1.96 6.99
C SER A 138 -26.74 2.49 6.56
N SER A 139 -26.78 3.76 6.10
CA SER A 139 -27.94 4.32 5.40
C SER A 139 -27.86 4.15 3.89
N GLY A 140 -26.78 3.54 3.37
CA GLY A 140 -26.62 3.22 1.96
C GLY A 140 -27.29 1.90 1.58
N ARG A 141 -27.27 1.57 0.30
CA ARG A 141 -27.86 0.34 -0.26
C ARG A 141 -26.80 -0.69 -0.68
N SER A 142 -25.58 -0.57 -0.14
CA SER A 142 -24.46 -1.48 -0.41
C SER A 142 -23.83 -1.92 0.90
N VAL A 143 -23.45 -3.19 0.97
CA VAL A 143 -22.76 -3.77 2.12
C VAL A 143 -21.58 -4.62 1.63
N ARG A 144 -20.49 -4.55 2.40
CA ARG A 144 -19.32 -5.42 2.22
C ARG A 144 -19.18 -6.31 3.43
N TRP A 145 -18.92 -7.58 3.17
CA TRP A 145 -18.62 -8.53 4.25
C TRP A 145 -17.66 -9.60 3.75
N HIS A 146 -16.92 -10.15 4.69
CA HIS A 146 -16.07 -11.32 4.48
C HIS A 146 -16.86 -12.56 4.88
N ASP A 147 -17.00 -13.53 3.98
CA ASP A 147 -17.76 -14.75 4.26
C ASP A 147 -16.85 -15.96 4.23
N HIS A 148 -16.85 -16.75 5.32
CA HIS A 148 -15.95 -17.88 5.46
C HIS A 148 -16.25 -19.03 4.50
N ARG A 149 -17.43 -19.04 3.87
CA ARG A 149 -17.80 -20.02 2.85
C ARG A 149 -17.07 -19.78 1.53
N THR A 150 -16.57 -18.57 1.28
CA THR A 150 -16.00 -18.15 -0.01
C THR A 150 -14.50 -18.31 -0.10
N HIS A 151 -13.79 -18.54 1.01
CA HIS A 151 -12.33 -18.56 1.05
C HIS A 151 -11.76 -19.71 1.89
N TRP A 152 -10.45 -19.95 1.75
CA TRP A 152 -9.74 -20.96 2.55
C TRP A 152 -9.50 -20.45 3.97
N MET A 153 -9.95 -21.21 4.97
CA MET A 153 -9.97 -20.82 6.38
C MET A 153 -8.69 -21.10 7.15
N ASP A 154 -7.71 -21.82 6.59
CA ASP A 154 -6.46 -22.16 7.29
C ASP A 154 -5.31 -21.27 6.76
N VAL A 155 -4.35 -20.96 7.63
CA VAL A 155 -3.08 -20.32 7.25
C VAL A 155 -2.20 -21.27 6.45
N THR A 156 -2.38 -22.59 6.65
CA THR A 156 -1.67 -23.64 5.89
C THR A 156 -2.44 -23.92 4.60
N PRO A 157 -1.81 -23.83 3.43
CA PRO A 157 -2.45 -24.17 2.17
C PRO A 157 -2.97 -25.61 2.16
N PRO A 158 -4.03 -25.92 1.39
CA PRO A 158 -4.57 -27.27 1.25
C PRO A 158 -3.50 -28.27 0.78
N LEU A 159 -3.70 -29.56 1.12
CA LEU A 159 -2.72 -30.60 0.78
C LEU A 159 -2.45 -30.68 -0.74
N VAL A 160 -3.45 -30.48 -1.58
CA VAL A 160 -3.31 -30.48 -3.03
C VAL A 160 -2.34 -29.38 -3.49
N VAL A 161 -2.43 -28.19 -2.93
CA VAL A 161 -1.53 -27.08 -3.23
C VAL A 161 -0.11 -27.36 -2.70
N ARG A 162 0.01 -27.91 -1.50
CA ARG A 162 1.34 -28.23 -0.93
C ARG A 162 2.07 -29.32 -1.70
N ASN A 163 1.35 -30.25 -2.31
CA ASN A 163 1.93 -31.29 -3.14
C ASN A 163 2.34 -30.80 -4.51
N ASP A 164 1.59 -29.85 -5.06
CA ASP A 164 1.89 -29.24 -6.35
C ASP A 164 1.49 -27.75 -6.36
N PRO A 165 2.36 -26.87 -5.83
CA PRO A 165 2.08 -25.44 -5.76
C PRO A 165 2.18 -24.71 -7.10
N SER A 166 2.71 -25.40 -8.14
CA SER A 166 2.95 -24.81 -9.46
C SER A 166 1.76 -24.92 -10.42
N ASP A 167 0.75 -25.73 -10.06
CA ASP A 167 -0.47 -25.88 -10.83
C ASP A 167 -1.66 -25.13 -10.23
N THR A 168 -2.65 -24.85 -11.08
CA THR A 168 -3.94 -24.30 -10.65
C THR A 168 -4.82 -25.40 -10.06
N HIS A 169 -5.31 -25.20 -8.86
CA HIS A 169 -6.16 -26.15 -8.16
C HIS A 169 -7.53 -25.56 -7.84
N VAL A 170 -8.58 -26.35 -8.01
CA VAL A 170 -9.90 -26.03 -7.48
C VAL A 170 -9.90 -26.39 -5.99
N ILE A 171 -10.04 -25.40 -5.13
CA ILE A 171 -10.03 -25.56 -3.66
C ILE A 171 -11.46 -25.79 -3.14
N ILE A 172 -12.39 -24.95 -3.61
CA ILE A 172 -13.83 -25.10 -3.37
C ILE A 172 -14.47 -25.06 -4.76
N ASP A 173 -15.02 -26.20 -5.21
CA ASP A 173 -15.60 -26.31 -6.54
C ASP A 173 -16.89 -25.50 -6.66
N HIS A 174 -17.69 -25.49 -5.58
CA HIS A 174 -18.92 -24.76 -5.52
C HIS A 174 -19.21 -24.31 -4.07
N TRP A 175 -19.27 -23.02 -3.86
CA TRP A 175 -19.79 -22.45 -2.62
C TRP A 175 -21.10 -21.69 -2.92
N THR A 176 -22.01 -21.74 -1.97
CA THR A 176 -23.34 -21.14 -2.07
C THR A 176 -23.62 -20.31 -0.84
N LEU A 177 -24.06 -19.08 -1.04
CA LEU A 177 -24.59 -18.20 0.00
C LEU A 177 -26.09 -18.04 -0.24
N PRO A 178 -26.95 -18.65 0.60
CA PRO A 178 -28.37 -18.46 0.49
C PRO A 178 -28.74 -16.99 0.77
N ILE A 179 -29.65 -16.48 -0.04
CA ILE A 179 -30.23 -15.14 0.14
C ILE A 179 -31.72 -15.21 -0.11
N THR A 180 -32.44 -14.21 0.38
CA THR A 180 -33.85 -13.99 0.06
C THR A 180 -33.97 -12.61 -0.57
N VAL A 181 -34.56 -12.51 -1.76
CA VAL A 181 -34.82 -11.27 -2.48
C VAL A 181 -36.31 -11.08 -2.59
N ASP A 182 -36.85 -10.03 -1.98
CA ASP A 182 -38.30 -9.75 -1.97
C ASP A 182 -39.15 -10.95 -1.52
N GLY A 183 -38.64 -11.71 -0.54
CA GLY A 183 -39.31 -12.92 -0.02
C GLY A 183 -39.14 -14.16 -0.90
N GLN A 184 -38.40 -14.09 -2.02
CA GLN A 184 -38.09 -15.22 -2.88
C GLN A 184 -36.68 -15.75 -2.61
N ALA A 185 -36.57 -17.06 -2.44
CA ALA A 185 -35.28 -17.71 -2.22
C ALA A 185 -34.38 -17.57 -3.47
N ALA A 186 -33.13 -17.22 -3.25
CA ALA A 186 -32.08 -17.15 -4.27
C ALA A 186 -30.72 -17.53 -3.63
N SER A 187 -29.68 -17.62 -4.43
CA SER A 187 -28.33 -17.88 -3.97
C SER A 187 -27.29 -17.02 -4.68
N ILE A 188 -26.21 -16.73 -3.99
CA ILE A 188 -24.97 -16.22 -4.58
C ILE A 188 -24.03 -17.41 -4.66
N ASP A 189 -23.53 -17.71 -5.85
CA ASP A 189 -22.74 -18.90 -6.10
C ASP A 189 -21.37 -18.56 -6.68
N GLY A 190 -20.37 -19.39 -6.37
CA GLY A 190 -19.04 -19.22 -6.91
C GLY A 190 -18.11 -20.38 -6.60
N ARG A 191 -16.82 -20.18 -6.84
CA ARG A 191 -15.77 -21.16 -6.55
C ARG A 191 -14.50 -20.50 -6.06
N LEU A 192 -13.62 -21.26 -5.42
CA LEU A 192 -12.31 -20.83 -4.96
C LEU A 192 -11.23 -21.63 -5.69
N LEU A 193 -10.30 -20.92 -6.29
CA LEU A 193 -9.14 -21.48 -6.97
C LEU A 193 -7.86 -21.10 -6.24
N TRP A 194 -6.88 -21.99 -6.26
CA TRP A 194 -5.48 -21.65 -6.11
C TRP A 194 -4.91 -21.37 -7.50
N VAL A 195 -4.25 -20.22 -7.66
CA VAL A 195 -3.55 -19.83 -8.88
C VAL A 195 -2.07 -19.70 -8.53
N PRO A 196 -1.17 -20.45 -9.20
CA PRO A 196 0.23 -20.44 -8.81
C PRO A 196 0.85 -19.06 -8.90
N PRO A 197 1.74 -18.70 -7.94
CA PRO A 197 2.45 -17.44 -7.98
C PRO A 197 3.32 -17.34 -9.25
N PRO A 198 3.47 -16.15 -9.83
CA PRO A 198 4.30 -15.95 -11.01
C PRO A 198 5.78 -16.13 -10.69
N SER A 199 6.61 -16.39 -11.70
CA SER A 199 8.06 -16.29 -11.55
C SER A 199 8.45 -14.87 -11.11
N THR A 200 9.19 -14.75 -10.01
CA THR A 200 9.66 -13.47 -9.49
C THR A 200 10.94 -12.98 -10.17
N ALA A 201 11.69 -13.89 -10.82
CA ALA A 201 13.00 -13.59 -11.41
C ALA A 201 13.01 -12.42 -12.41
N PRO A 202 12.06 -12.30 -13.37
CA PRO A 202 12.08 -11.18 -14.31
C PRO A 202 11.86 -9.82 -13.62
N TRP A 203 11.09 -9.76 -12.54
CA TRP A 203 10.80 -8.53 -11.79
C TRP A 203 12.00 -8.08 -10.96
N TRP A 204 12.70 -9.02 -10.31
CA TRP A 204 13.95 -8.72 -9.62
C TRP A 204 15.06 -8.33 -10.61
N ALA A 205 15.13 -8.99 -11.76
CA ALA A 205 16.06 -8.59 -12.83
C ALA A 205 15.75 -7.17 -13.34
N LEU A 206 14.48 -6.81 -13.48
CA LEU A 206 14.05 -5.45 -13.83
C LEU A 206 14.50 -4.44 -12.75
N ALA A 207 14.23 -4.71 -11.48
CA ALA A 207 14.62 -3.81 -10.37
C ALA A 207 16.14 -3.58 -10.34
N VAL A 208 16.94 -4.66 -10.42
CA VAL A 208 18.40 -4.59 -10.45
C VAL A 208 18.89 -3.89 -11.70
N GLY A 209 18.33 -4.19 -12.87
CA GLY A 209 18.69 -3.55 -14.14
C GLY A 209 18.41 -2.06 -14.14
N VAL A 210 17.22 -1.64 -13.67
CA VAL A 210 16.85 -0.23 -13.52
C VAL A 210 17.80 0.46 -12.54
N CYS A 211 18.06 -0.17 -11.39
CA CYS A 211 19.01 0.37 -10.41
C CYS A 211 20.41 0.57 -11.02
N ALA A 212 20.95 -0.43 -11.70
CA ALA A 212 22.26 -0.36 -12.31
C ALA A 212 22.36 0.72 -13.40
N VAL A 213 21.35 0.80 -14.28
CA VAL A 213 21.30 1.82 -15.35
C VAL A 213 21.20 3.22 -14.75
N VAL A 214 20.26 3.45 -13.84
CA VAL A 214 20.08 4.77 -13.22
C VAL A 214 21.31 5.17 -12.42
N LEU A 215 21.87 4.28 -11.62
CA LEU A 215 23.10 4.53 -10.83
C LEU A 215 24.28 4.83 -11.76
N GLY A 216 24.47 4.04 -12.83
CA GLY A 216 25.51 4.28 -13.83
C GLY A 216 25.39 5.66 -14.47
N LEU A 217 24.17 6.07 -14.86
CA LEU A 217 23.91 7.40 -15.39
C LEU A 217 24.15 8.51 -14.36
N LEU A 218 23.83 8.26 -13.08
CA LEU A 218 24.10 9.19 -11.97
C LEU A 218 25.62 9.35 -11.69
N MET A 219 26.47 8.45 -12.15
CA MET A 219 27.95 8.59 -12.06
C MET A 219 28.54 9.44 -13.22
N THR A 220 27.73 9.83 -14.21
CA THR A 220 28.18 10.65 -15.35
C THR A 220 28.13 12.15 -15.03
N ARG A 221 28.69 12.98 -15.93
CA ARG A 221 28.57 14.44 -15.87
C ARG A 221 27.12 14.96 -15.93
N TRP A 222 26.18 14.13 -16.40
CA TRP A 222 24.76 14.47 -16.56
C TRP A 222 23.93 14.19 -15.29
N TRP A 223 24.55 13.74 -14.21
CA TRP A 223 23.90 13.24 -13.00
C TRP A 223 22.77 14.14 -12.45
N ARG A 224 22.90 15.48 -12.57
CA ARG A 224 21.86 16.41 -12.09
C ARG A 224 20.55 16.27 -12.86
N GLY A 225 20.65 16.21 -14.20
CA GLY A 225 19.48 15.98 -15.05
C GLY A 225 18.89 14.58 -14.83
N VAL A 226 19.77 13.58 -14.76
CA VAL A 226 19.38 12.17 -14.49
C VAL A 226 18.65 12.05 -13.17
N ALA A 227 19.11 12.68 -12.09
CA ALA A 227 18.47 12.63 -10.78
C ALA A 227 17.02 13.17 -10.83
N VAL A 228 16.79 14.30 -11.51
CA VAL A 228 15.44 14.87 -11.66
C VAL A 228 14.56 13.97 -12.52
N VAL A 229 15.08 13.51 -13.67
CA VAL A 229 14.32 12.64 -14.58
C VAL A 229 13.97 11.32 -13.89
N ALA A 230 14.91 10.66 -13.22
CA ALA A 230 14.69 9.42 -12.50
C ALA A 230 13.66 9.61 -11.36
N ALA A 231 13.81 10.67 -10.55
CA ALA A 231 12.83 10.98 -9.50
C ALA A 231 11.44 11.25 -10.09
N SER A 232 11.35 11.95 -11.23
CA SER A 232 10.06 12.21 -11.90
C SER A 232 9.42 10.93 -12.42
N ILE A 233 10.20 10.05 -13.09
CA ILE A 233 9.71 8.75 -13.57
C ILE A 233 9.24 7.89 -12.40
N GLY A 234 10.05 7.75 -11.34
CA GLY A 234 9.68 6.98 -10.15
C GLY A 234 8.40 7.52 -9.49
N THR A 235 8.26 8.85 -9.40
CA THR A 235 7.04 9.48 -8.87
C THR A 235 5.81 9.18 -9.74
N VAL A 236 5.94 9.25 -11.07
CA VAL A 236 4.84 8.95 -11.99
C VAL A 236 4.43 7.47 -11.90
N VAL A 237 5.41 6.56 -11.92
CA VAL A 237 5.17 5.11 -11.80
C VAL A 237 4.46 4.80 -10.48
N PHE A 238 4.92 5.36 -9.37
CA PHE A 238 4.30 5.22 -8.06
C PHE A 238 2.86 5.78 -8.05
N ALA A 239 2.62 6.95 -8.64
CA ALA A 239 1.30 7.54 -8.72
C ALA A 239 0.34 6.68 -9.54
N VAL A 240 0.78 6.17 -10.70
CA VAL A 240 -0.05 5.31 -11.57
C VAL A 240 -0.47 4.03 -10.83
N ASP A 241 0.44 3.37 -10.10
CA ASP A 241 0.09 2.19 -9.30
C ASP A 241 -0.89 2.53 -8.17
N GLY A 242 -0.66 3.66 -7.47
CA GLY A 242 -1.58 4.15 -6.44
C GLY A 242 -2.99 4.45 -6.97
N PHE A 243 -3.11 5.03 -8.17
CA PHE A 243 -4.40 5.23 -8.82
C PHE A 243 -5.06 3.92 -9.26
N GLY A 244 -4.27 2.92 -9.70
CA GLY A 244 -4.77 1.58 -9.97
C GLY A 244 -5.41 0.95 -8.73
N PHE A 245 -4.78 1.09 -7.58
CA PHE A 245 -5.33 0.66 -6.29
C PHE A 245 -6.61 1.43 -5.91
N LEU A 246 -6.60 2.76 -6.01
CA LEU A 246 -7.77 3.59 -5.71
C LEU A 246 -8.98 3.23 -6.60
N ALA A 247 -8.76 2.97 -7.88
CA ALA A 247 -9.83 2.69 -8.83
C ALA A 247 -10.63 1.42 -8.48
N ARG A 248 -10.01 0.47 -7.77
CA ARG A 248 -10.71 -0.72 -7.23
C ARG A 248 -11.20 -0.55 -5.80
N ASN A 249 -10.56 0.33 -5.03
CA ASN A 249 -10.88 0.53 -3.62
C ASN A 249 -11.26 2.01 -3.36
N THR A 250 -12.53 2.33 -3.48
CA THR A 250 -13.05 3.70 -3.31
C THR A 250 -13.48 4.02 -1.89
N HIS A 251 -13.44 3.04 -0.97
CA HIS A 251 -13.94 3.19 0.40
C HIS A 251 -12.82 3.58 1.37
N GLY A 252 -13.15 4.52 2.27
CA GLY A 252 -12.22 4.98 3.30
C GLY A 252 -11.17 5.97 2.80
N VAL A 253 -10.33 6.44 3.72
CA VAL A 253 -9.30 7.46 3.46
C VAL A 253 -7.99 6.85 2.93
N VAL A 254 -7.71 5.59 3.26
CA VAL A 254 -6.44 4.93 2.96
C VAL A 254 -6.11 4.91 1.46
N PRO A 255 -7.03 4.48 0.56
CA PRO A 255 -6.76 4.49 -0.88
C PRO A 255 -6.42 5.88 -1.42
N TRP A 256 -7.05 6.93 -0.93
CA TRP A 256 -6.77 8.31 -1.31
C TRP A 256 -5.38 8.78 -0.86
N VAL A 257 -4.93 8.36 0.32
CA VAL A 257 -3.58 8.63 0.79
C VAL A 257 -2.55 7.96 -0.13
N TRP A 258 -2.80 6.71 -0.56
CA TRP A 258 -1.93 6.00 -1.49
C TRP A 258 -1.92 6.59 -2.89
N ALA A 259 -3.08 6.95 -3.42
CA ALA A 259 -3.20 7.47 -4.78
C ALA A 259 -2.77 8.95 -4.93
N ILE A 260 -2.93 9.76 -3.90
CA ILE A 260 -2.71 11.21 -3.97
C ILE A 260 -1.69 11.67 -2.93
N GLY A 261 -1.85 11.29 -1.65
CA GLY A 261 -1.05 11.83 -0.55
C GLY A 261 0.45 11.55 -0.71
N TRP A 262 0.82 10.29 -0.83
CA TRP A 262 2.22 9.90 -0.98
C TRP A 262 2.83 10.33 -2.33
N PRO A 263 2.15 10.19 -3.48
CA PRO A 263 2.64 10.76 -4.73
C PRO A 263 2.81 12.28 -4.68
N ALA A 264 1.92 13.02 -4.05
CA ALA A 264 2.06 14.47 -3.89
C ALA A 264 3.32 14.84 -3.06
N LEU A 265 3.62 14.06 -2.00
CA LEU A 265 4.88 14.20 -1.26
C LEU A 265 6.08 13.95 -2.17
N ALA A 266 6.07 12.88 -2.98
CA ALA A 266 7.15 12.57 -3.92
C ALA A 266 7.34 13.67 -4.98
N VAL A 267 6.24 14.25 -5.50
CA VAL A 267 6.28 15.43 -6.40
C VAL A 267 6.94 16.62 -5.69
N GLY A 268 6.51 16.93 -4.46
CA GLY A 268 7.07 18.02 -3.67
C GLY A 268 8.58 17.88 -3.45
N LEU A 269 9.03 16.67 -3.09
CA LEU A 269 10.45 16.35 -2.93
C LEU A 269 11.22 16.43 -4.25
N THR A 270 10.64 15.96 -5.35
CA THR A 270 11.26 16.04 -6.69
C THR A 270 11.42 17.50 -7.14
N VAL A 271 10.40 18.33 -6.93
CA VAL A 271 10.47 19.77 -7.20
C VAL A 271 11.52 20.45 -6.31
N ALA A 272 11.57 20.10 -5.02
CA ALA A 272 12.57 20.61 -4.09
C ALA A 272 13.99 20.22 -4.54
N LEU A 273 14.19 18.95 -4.95
CA LEU A 273 15.46 18.47 -5.53
C LEU A 273 15.86 19.30 -6.75
N ALA A 274 14.95 19.50 -7.71
CA ALA A 274 15.23 20.28 -8.92
C ALA A 274 15.62 21.73 -8.60
N ARG A 275 14.94 22.38 -7.62
CA ARG A 275 15.27 23.73 -7.17
C ARG A 275 16.65 23.80 -6.48
N GLN A 276 16.97 22.83 -5.62
CA GLN A 276 18.28 22.77 -4.94
C GLN A 276 19.42 22.55 -5.95
N LEU A 277 19.22 21.68 -6.93
CA LEU A 277 20.19 21.43 -8.01
C LEU A 277 20.48 22.69 -8.85
N ARG A 278 19.44 23.48 -9.18
CA ARG A 278 19.60 24.75 -9.88
C ARG A 278 20.31 25.80 -9.05
N ALA A 279 20.02 25.86 -7.76
CA ALA A 279 20.60 26.83 -6.83
C ALA A 279 21.99 26.43 -6.31
N HIS A 280 22.56 25.26 -6.73
CA HIS A 280 23.85 24.71 -6.27
C HIS A 280 23.99 24.67 -4.73
N ARG A 281 22.92 24.29 -4.02
CA ARG A 281 22.86 24.29 -2.57
C ARG A 281 23.29 22.96 -1.95
N ASP A 282 23.76 23.00 -0.71
CA ASP A 282 24.27 21.85 0.06
C ASP A 282 23.21 20.80 0.43
N ARG A 283 21.93 21.10 0.25
CA ARG A 283 20.81 20.22 0.58
C ARG A 283 20.45 19.20 -0.50
N VAL A 284 21.15 19.20 -1.64
CA VAL A 284 20.90 18.27 -2.77
C VAL A 284 20.95 16.81 -2.31
N PRO A 285 21.98 16.34 -1.56
CA PRO A 285 22.02 14.94 -1.14
C PRO A 285 20.82 14.55 -0.27
N ILE A 286 20.40 15.42 0.64
CA ILE A 286 19.25 15.16 1.52
C ILE A 286 17.95 15.03 0.70
N MET A 287 17.72 15.94 -0.25
CA MET A 287 16.51 15.89 -1.09
C MET A 287 16.52 14.67 -2.01
N MET A 288 17.68 14.31 -2.57
CA MET A 288 17.82 13.13 -3.42
C MET A 288 17.61 11.85 -2.63
N ALA A 289 18.16 11.74 -1.41
CA ALA A 289 17.91 10.62 -0.52
C ALA A 289 16.42 10.54 -0.11
N ALA A 290 15.81 11.67 0.26
CA ALA A 290 14.43 11.71 0.70
C ALA A 290 13.46 11.23 -0.39
N VAL A 291 13.57 11.74 -1.62
CA VAL A 291 12.72 11.27 -2.72
C VAL A 291 13.01 9.82 -3.09
N GLY A 292 14.29 9.41 -3.05
CA GLY A 292 14.69 8.02 -3.29
C GLY A 292 14.09 7.05 -2.27
N VAL A 293 14.11 7.41 -0.98
CA VAL A 293 13.49 6.62 0.10
C VAL A 293 11.99 6.52 -0.08
N VAL A 294 11.30 7.64 -0.34
CA VAL A 294 9.84 7.62 -0.57
C VAL A 294 9.46 6.69 -1.72
N ILE A 295 10.16 6.80 -2.86
CA ILE A 295 9.89 5.95 -4.03
C ILE A 295 10.24 4.48 -3.74
N ALA A 296 11.41 4.20 -3.11
CA ALA A 296 11.82 2.82 -2.83
C ALA A 296 10.92 2.14 -1.80
N VAL A 297 10.57 2.84 -0.71
CA VAL A 297 9.79 2.25 0.38
C VAL A 297 8.32 2.14 -0.02
N LEU A 298 7.69 3.24 -0.38
CA LEU A 298 6.25 3.27 -0.63
C LEU A 298 5.86 2.72 -2.00
N GLY A 299 6.66 3.01 -3.04
CA GLY A 299 6.39 2.52 -4.39
C GLY A 299 6.99 1.15 -4.68
N GLY A 300 7.98 0.71 -3.90
CA GLY A 300 8.72 -0.55 -4.10
C GLY A 300 8.50 -1.56 -2.99
N ILE A 301 9.03 -1.32 -1.78
CA ILE A 301 9.04 -2.32 -0.69
C ILE A 301 7.62 -2.64 -0.23
N ASP A 302 6.78 -1.64 -0.04
CA ASP A 302 5.38 -1.84 0.39
C ASP A 302 4.53 -2.58 -0.66
N ARG A 303 4.96 -2.56 -1.92
CA ARG A 303 4.32 -3.23 -3.05
C ARG A 303 5.02 -4.51 -3.49
N VAL A 304 6.05 -4.96 -2.75
CA VAL A 304 6.87 -6.12 -3.14
C VAL A 304 6.07 -7.42 -3.23
N ASP A 305 5.02 -7.55 -2.42
CA ASP A 305 4.14 -8.72 -2.44
C ASP A 305 3.42 -8.89 -3.79
N SER A 306 3.22 -7.81 -4.55
CA SER A 306 2.69 -7.91 -5.92
C SER A 306 3.59 -8.73 -6.85
N ILE A 307 4.90 -8.79 -6.57
CA ILE A 307 5.88 -9.55 -7.36
C ILE A 307 5.75 -11.05 -7.13
N SER A 308 5.34 -11.46 -5.92
CA SER A 308 5.36 -12.86 -5.46
C SER A 308 4.00 -13.54 -5.43
N HIS A 309 2.89 -12.81 -5.65
CA HIS A 309 1.55 -13.38 -5.63
C HIS A 309 0.86 -13.30 -6.99
N SER A 310 -0.05 -14.23 -7.23
CA SER A 310 -0.75 -14.34 -8.52
C SER A 310 -1.82 -13.27 -8.71
N GLN A 311 -2.49 -12.85 -7.64
CA GLN A 311 -3.54 -11.83 -7.66
C GLN A 311 -3.04 -10.54 -7.03
N VAL A 312 -3.24 -9.41 -7.71
CA VAL A 312 -2.95 -8.06 -7.19
C VAL A 312 -4.22 -7.24 -7.22
N PHE A 313 -4.55 -6.62 -6.08
CA PHE A 313 -5.72 -5.75 -5.99
C PHE A 313 -5.43 -4.38 -6.62
N SER A 314 -5.66 -4.30 -7.92
CA SER A 314 -5.46 -3.10 -8.73
C SER A 314 -6.38 -3.13 -9.95
N ALA A 315 -6.78 -1.95 -10.45
CA ALA A 315 -7.42 -1.83 -11.76
C ALA A 315 -6.41 -1.97 -12.92
N LEU A 316 -5.11 -1.92 -12.62
CA LEU A 316 -4.08 -2.21 -13.59
C LEU A 316 -3.94 -3.72 -13.80
N PRO A 317 -3.50 -4.17 -14.98
CA PRO A 317 -3.08 -5.56 -15.14
C PRO A 317 -1.97 -5.92 -14.14
N ASP A 318 -1.97 -7.13 -13.59
CA ASP A 318 -1.01 -7.56 -12.57
C ASP A 318 0.45 -7.33 -12.95
N TRP A 319 0.81 -7.56 -14.23
CA TRP A 319 2.16 -7.29 -14.72
C TRP A 319 2.56 -5.82 -14.58
N ALA A 320 1.60 -4.88 -14.71
CA ALA A 320 1.87 -3.45 -14.62
C ALA A 320 2.17 -3.02 -13.18
N SER A 321 1.41 -3.55 -12.20
CA SER A 321 1.69 -3.32 -10.78
C SER A 321 3.04 -3.93 -10.36
N ARG A 322 3.38 -5.14 -10.86
CA ARG A 322 4.69 -5.77 -10.65
C ARG A 322 5.83 -4.93 -11.25
N ALA A 323 5.65 -4.45 -12.49
CA ALA A 323 6.63 -3.57 -13.14
C ALA A 323 6.79 -2.25 -12.38
N ALA A 324 5.69 -1.68 -11.88
CA ALA A 324 5.72 -0.46 -11.09
C ALA A 324 6.50 -0.64 -9.78
N ALA A 325 6.25 -1.72 -9.03
CA ALA A 325 6.98 -2.05 -7.82
C ALA A 325 8.49 -2.22 -8.10
N ALA A 326 8.86 -3.03 -9.08
CA ALA A 326 10.25 -3.29 -9.46
C ALA A 326 10.98 -2.01 -9.92
N THR A 327 10.31 -1.18 -10.74
CA THR A 327 10.88 0.07 -11.26
C THR A 327 11.07 1.09 -10.14
N SER A 328 10.08 1.26 -9.27
CA SER A 328 10.15 2.16 -8.13
C SER A 328 11.27 1.76 -7.17
N LEU A 329 11.40 0.46 -6.89
CA LEU A 329 12.48 -0.07 -6.07
C LEU A 329 13.85 0.23 -6.70
N GLY A 330 14.03 -0.05 -7.98
CA GLY A 330 15.28 0.19 -8.70
C GLY A 330 15.69 1.66 -8.73
N ILE A 331 14.77 2.56 -9.09
CA ILE A 331 15.03 4.00 -9.13
C ILE A 331 15.33 4.55 -7.74
N GLY A 332 14.49 4.21 -6.75
CA GLY A 332 14.64 4.73 -5.40
C GLY A 332 15.97 4.31 -4.76
N ILE A 333 16.34 3.02 -4.89
CA ILE A 333 17.64 2.50 -4.42
C ILE A 333 18.80 3.21 -5.14
N ALA A 334 18.74 3.42 -6.46
CA ALA A 334 19.82 4.09 -7.20
C ALA A 334 20.05 5.52 -6.70
N LEU A 335 18.98 6.28 -6.42
CA LEU A 335 19.07 7.64 -5.87
C LEU A 335 19.70 7.65 -4.48
N VAL A 336 19.34 6.71 -3.61
CA VAL A 336 19.93 6.58 -2.28
C VAL A 336 21.40 6.18 -2.35
N LEU A 337 21.74 5.14 -3.15
CA LEU A 337 23.11 4.67 -3.32
C LEU A 337 24.03 5.78 -3.86
N ARG A 338 23.54 6.62 -4.77
CA ARG A 338 24.32 7.76 -5.27
C ARG A 338 24.74 8.71 -4.17
N VAL A 339 23.83 8.98 -3.21
CA VAL A 339 24.14 9.80 -2.04
C VAL A 339 25.17 9.12 -1.13
N LEU A 340 25.02 7.82 -0.89
CA LEU A 340 25.96 7.06 -0.05
C LEU A 340 27.37 7.06 -0.64
N VAL A 341 27.52 6.94 -1.96
CA VAL A 341 28.82 7.02 -2.63
C VAL A 341 29.52 8.36 -2.38
N ASP A 342 28.79 9.47 -2.27
CA ASP A 342 29.40 10.78 -1.98
C ASP A 342 29.69 11.01 -0.50
N VAL A 343 28.82 10.52 0.38
CA VAL A 343 28.86 10.83 1.84
C VAL A 343 29.77 9.89 2.61
N VAL A 344 29.75 8.59 2.32
CA VAL A 344 30.49 7.57 3.08
C VAL A 344 32.01 7.81 3.09
N PRO A 345 32.68 8.14 1.97
CA PRO A 345 34.12 8.42 1.99
C PRO A 345 34.47 9.63 2.85
N THR A 346 33.62 10.67 2.88
CA THR A 346 33.86 11.88 3.69
C THR A 346 33.73 11.60 5.17
N LEU A 347 32.84 10.68 5.56
CA LEU A 347 32.69 10.25 6.97
C LEU A 347 33.85 9.40 7.44
N ILE A 348 34.36 8.49 6.60
CA ILE A 348 35.46 7.58 6.97
C ILE A 348 36.81 8.32 7.03
N THR A 349 37.08 9.24 6.08
CA THR A 349 38.38 9.89 5.98
C THR A 349 38.53 11.13 6.84
N GLY A 350 37.42 11.65 7.39
CA GLY A 350 37.41 12.92 8.14
C GLY A 350 37.85 14.14 7.32
N ARG A 351 38.19 13.94 6.02
CA ARG A 351 38.62 14.99 5.13
C ARG A 351 37.41 15.70 4.53
N ARG A 352 37.13 16.92 5.01
CA ARG A 352 36.34 17.86 4.22
C ARG A 352 37.08 18.04 2.87
N ARG A 353 36.38 18.00 1.73
CA ARG A 353 36.97 18.42 0.45
C ARG A 353 37.57 19.80 0.67
N PRO A 354 38.83 20.06 0.31
CA PRO A 354 39.41 21.38 0.41
C PRO A 354 38.50 22.32 -0.43
N VAL A 355 38.00 23.37 0.21
CA VAL A 355 37.44 24.52 -0.51
C VAL A 355 38.55 24.96 -1.43
N SER A 356 38.28 24.89 -2.75
CA SER A 356 39.24 25.11 -3.81
C SER A 356 40.09 26.35 -3.52
N ALA A 357 41.40 26.19 -3.64
CA ALA A 357 42.41 27.24 -3.45
C ALA A 357 42.25 28.46 -4.40
N GLU A 358 41.17 28.53 -5.18
CA GLU A 358 40.82 29.67 -6.05
C GLU A 358 40.30 30.89 -5.26
N ALA A 359 39.86 30.73 -4.00
CA ALA A 359 39.42 31.86 -3.20
C ALA A 359 40.58 32.59 -2.50
N GLU A 360 41.73 31.93 -2.34
CA GLU A 360 42.92 32.56 -1.72
C GLU A 360 43.75 33.42 -2.70
N LEU A 361 43.65 33.15 -4.00
CA LEU A 361 44.29 33.95 -5.05
C LEU A 361 43.52 35.23 -5.44
N ALA A 362 42.28 35.35 -5.00
CA ALA A 362 41.46 36.55 -5.27
C ALA A 362 41.56 37.62 -4.15
N SER A 363 42.27 37.34 -3.05
CA SER A 363 42.46 38.24 -1.91
C SER A 363 43.91 38.67 -1.68
N ALA A 364 44.85 38.32 -2.59
CA ALA A 364 46.20 38.88 -2.65
C ALA A 364 46.34 39.78 -3.85
#